data_46fa7cef5c4abfac2f0b825dbd95784a
#
_entry.id   46fa7cef5c4abfac2f0b825dbd95784a
#
_cell.length_a   1.000
_cell.length_b   1.000
_cell.length_c   1.000
_cell.angle_alpha   90.00
_cell.angle_beta   90.00
_cell.angle_gamma   90.00
#
_symmetry.space_group_name_H-M   'P 1'
#
loop_
_entity.id
_entity.type
_entity.pdbx_description
1 polymer ?
#
loop_
_entity_poly.entity_id
_entity_poly.type
_entity_poly.pdbx_seq_one_letter_code
_entity_poly.pdbx_strand_id
1 'polypeptide(L)'
;ISLLQKLIAGFENSMKRFPNCYVFRVKLRVPKTYNQDTNKLLNKWFYSLANQLPINGNRNAGNSNQHGTSTEAINMIWAKDMSDDGSVFYRIALFFRAPKNANEQLSIKAKAFFKRKIVKTWAYVLRLNEEHIHTLYLVQPATITPLILGNRTHNEHLRHCVFILSALARKSRYPTENLEDVFGVKYSRNPNKRQDKR
;
A
#
# COMPACT_ATOMS: atom_id res chain seq x y z
N ILE A 1 6.35 -8.85 -21.14
CA ILE A 1 5.35 -9.20 -20.08
C ILE A 1 4.36 -8.04 -19.98
N SER A 2 3.05 -8.34 -20.17
CA SER A 2 2.00 -7.32 -20.10
C SER A 2 1.83 -6.75 -18.68
N LEU A 3 1.28 -5.53 -18.56
CA LEU A 3 0.91 -4.93 -17.26
C LEU A 3 0.00 -5.85 -16.45
N LEU A 4 -0.95 -6.51 -17.11
CA LEU A 4 -1.86 -7.43 -16.43
C LEU A 4 -1.13 -8.64 -15.85
N GLN A 5 -0.17 -9.22 -16.56
CA GLN A 5 0.65 -10.32 -16.03
C GLN A 5 1.49 -9.90 -14.82
N LYS A 6 2.12 -8.70 -14.88
CA LYS A 6 2.83 -8.14 -13.73
C LYS A 6 1.89 -7.91 -12.53
N LEU A 7 0.68 -7.43 -12.78
CA LEU A 7 -0.35 -7.22 -11.75
C LEU A 7 -0.75 -8.54 -11.09
N ILE A 8 -1.07 -9.56 -11.89
CA ILE A 8 -1.48 -10.89 -11.41
C ILE A 8 -0.36 -11.48 -10.54
N ALA A 9 0.88 -11.51 -11.06
CA ALA A 9 2.02 -12.03 -10.31
C ALA A 9 2.24 -11.28 -8.98
N GLY A 10 2.13 -9.94 -8.99
CA GLY A 10 2.23 -9.12 -7.77
C GLY A 10 1.13 -9.41 -6.76
N PHE A 11 -0.10 -9.61 -7.24
CA PHE A 11 -1.24 -9.98 -6.42
C PHE A 11 -1.07 -11.36 -5.79
N GLU A 12 -0.76 -12.38 -6.59
CA GLU A 12 -0.54 -13.76 -6.13
C GLU A 12 0.59 -13.83 -5.08
N ASN A 13 1.72 -13.15 -5.34
CA ASN A 13 2.81 -13.08 -4.37
C ASN A 13 2.40 -12.40 -3.07
N SER A 14 1.52 -11.38 -3.15
CA SER A 14 0.99 -10.72 -1.96
C SER A 14 0.06 -11.63 -1.18
N MET A 15 -0.79 -12.41 -1.85
CA MET A 15 -1.69 -13.38 -1.22
C MET A 15 -0.92 -14.57 -0.62
N LYS A 16 0.15 -15.06 -1.29
CA LYS A 16 1.04 -16.09 -0.72
C LYS A 16 1.70 -15.61 0.58
N ARG A 17 2.10 -14.34 0.63
CA ARG A 17 2.75 -13.74 1.81
C ARG A 17 1.75 -13.44 2.94
N PHE A 18 0.55 -13.03 2.59
CA PHE A 18 -0.53 -12.65 3.51
C PHE A 18 -1.81 -13.38 3.15
N PRO A 19 -1.97 -14.66 3.55
CA PRO A 19 -3.19 -15.41 3.26
C PRO A 19 -4.45 -14.76 3.82
N ASN A 20 -4.32 -14.05 4.96
CA ASN A 20 -5.35 -13.15 5.48
C ASN A 20 -4.81 -11.73 5.42
N CYS A 21 -5.43 -10.87 4.60
CA CYS A 21 -4.99 -9.50 4.45
C CYS A 21 -6.14 -8.50 4.28
N TYR A 22 -5.83 -7.25 4.60
CA TYR A 22 -6.57 -6.10 4.11
C TYR A 22 -5.91 -5.59 2.83
N VAL A 23 -6.70 -5.39 1.80
CA VAL A 23 -6.27 -4.67 0.60
C VAL A 23 -6.79 -3.25 0.67
N PHE A 24 -5.90 -2.30 0.88
CA PHE A 24 -6.24 -0.89 0.99
C PHE A 24 -5.88 -0.17 -0.30
N ARG A 25 -6.88 0.43 -0.94
CA ARG A 25 -6.66 1.26 -2.14
C ARG A 25 -6.54 2.71 -1.76
N VAL A 26 -5.60 3.39 -2.40
CA VAL A 26 -5.39 4.82 -2.23
C VAL A 26 -4.93 5.45 -3.55
N LYS A 27 -5.32 6.68 -3.78
CA LYS A 27 -4.76 7.54 -4.82
C LYS A 27 -3.95 8.63 -4.15
N LEU A 28 -2.67 8.71 -4.49
CA LEU A 28 -1.76 9.76 -4.04
C LEU A 28 -1.51 10.73 -5.19
N ARG A 29 -1.78 12.00 -4.99
CA ARG A 29 -1.44 13.06 -5.94
C ARG A 29 -0.13 13.71 -5.54
N VAL A 30 0.66 14.06 -6.54
CA VAL A 30 1.89 14.85 -6.37
C VAL A 30 1.55 16.31 -6.65
N PRO A 31 1.93 17.25 -5.77
CA PRO A 31 1.74 18.68 -6.05
C PRO A 31 2.47 19.08 -7.34
N LYS A 32 1.87 19.97 -8.13
CA LYS A 32 2.48 20.49 -9.37
C LYS A 32 3.82 21.20 -9.13
N THR A 33 3.99 21.75 -7.94
CA THR A 33 5.24 22.41 -7.52
C THR A 33 6.37 21.45 -7.22
N TYR A 34 6.08 20.13 -7.16
CA TYR A 34 7.10 19.11 -6.91
C TYR A 34 7.87 18.80 -8.20
N ASN A 35 9.11 19.19 -8.28
CA ASN A 35 9.96 19.13 -9.47
C ASN A 35 11.04 18.04 -9.44
N GLN A 36 10.97 17.12 -8.47
CA GLN A 36 11.92 16.02 -8.33
C GLN A 36 11.34 14.71 -8.86
N ASP A 37 12.18 13.66 -8.89
CA ASP A 37 11.76 12.31 -9.28
C ASP A 37 10.63 11.78 -8.39
N THR A 38 9.45 11.67 -8.98
CA THR A 38 8.25 11.25 -8.25
C THR A 38 8.28 9.77 -7.88
N ASN A 39 9.03 8.90 -8.59
CA ASN A 39 9.19 7.51 -8.23
C ASN A 39 10.11 7.35 -7.00
N LYS A 40 11.13 8.19 -6.86
CA LYS A 40 11.91 8.27 -5.61
C LYS A 40 11.07 8.75 -4.44
N LEU A 41 10.16 9.72 -4.68
CA LEU A 41 9.20 10.17 -3.68
C LEU A 41 8.29 9.04 -3.20
N LEU A 42 7.69 8.28 -4.16
CA LEU A 42 6.85 7.13 -3.84
C LEU A 42 7.61 6.08 -3.03
N ASN A 43 8.87 5.79 -3.40
CA ASN A 43 9.72 4.87 -2.67
C ASN A 43 9.95 5.32 -1.23
N LYS A 44 10.32 6.58 -1.04
CA LYS A 44 10.54 7.17 0.29
C LYS A 44 9.27 7.09 1.14
N TRP A 45 8.12 7.39 0.55
CA TRP A 45 6.84 7.26 1.23
C TRP A 45 6.54 5.81 1.65
N PHE A 46 6.71 4.84 0.75
CA PHE A 46 6.45 3.43 1.04
C PHE A 46 7.28 2.93 2.24
N TYR A 47 8.57 3.23 2.27
CA TYR A 47 9.43 2.84 3.38
C TYR A 47 9.09 3.60 4.67
N SER A 48 8.75 4.89 4.59
CA SER A 48 8.29 5.66 5.74
C SER A 48 7.00 5.09 6.33
N LEU A 49 6.04 4.71 5.48
CA LEU A 49 4.80 4.05 5.91
C LEU A 49 5.09 2.69 6.56
N ALA A 50 5.91 1.85 5.92
CA ALA A 50 6.28 0.54 6.45
C ALA A 50 6.91 0.62 7.85
N ASN A 51 7.76 1.63 8.09
CA ASN A 51 8.41 1.83 9.37
C ASN A 51 7.47 2.35 10.48
N GLN A 52 6.33 2.93 10.11
CA GLN A 52 5.37 3.48 11.07
C GLN A 52 4.22 2.51 11.41
N LEU A 53 4.16 1.37 10.76
CA LEU A 53 3.14 0.37 11.06
C LEU A 53 3.56 -0.48 12.26
N PRO A 54 2.68 -0.66 13.26
CA PRO A 54 2.97 -1.51 14.40
C PRO A 54 3.00 -2.97 13.96
N ILE A 55 3.88 -3.73 14.60
CA ILE A 55 3.91 -5.18 14.45
C ILE A 55 2.79 -5.77 15.28
N ASN A 56 1.86 -6.45 14.63
CA ASN A 56 0.96 -7.37 15.33
C ASN A 56 1.69 -8.71 15.60
N GLY A 57 2.71 -8.66 16.42
CA GLY A 57 3.26 -9.84 17.07
C GLY A 57 2.87 -9.80 18.53
N ASN A 58 2.13 -10.80 19.00
CA ASN A 58 1.74 -11.08 20.37
C ASN A 58 2.48 -10.22 21.41
N ARG A 59 1.90 -9.10 21.79
CA ARG A 59 2.24 -8.49 23.08
C ARG A 59 1.53 -9.31 24.15
N ASN A 60 2.04 -10.51 24.43
CA ASN A 60 1.88 -11.08 25.76
C ASN A 60 2.58 -10.10 26.71
N ALA A 61 1.77 -9.36 27.45
CA ALA A 61 2.20 -8.49 28.49
C ALA A 61 3.20 -9.22 29.41
N GLY A 62 4.43 -8.78 29.47
CA GLY A 62 5.34 -9.30 30.47
C GLY A 62 6.84 -9.02 30.29
N ASN A 63 7.36 -8.69 29.12
CA ASN A 63 8.80 -8.41 29.00
C ASN A 63 9.10 -7.15 28.19
N SER A 64 9.35 -6.07 28.89
CA SER A 64 9.54 -4.71 28.39
C SER A 64 10.94 -4.41 27.82
N ASN A 65 11.78 -5.40 27.52
CA ASN A 65 13.19 -5.18 27.16
C ASN A 65 13.63 -5.71 25.78
N GLN A 66 12.70 -5.96 24.84
CA GLN A 66 13.11 -6.24 23.47
C GLN A 66 12.76 -5.06 22.56
N HIS A 67 13.72 -4.17 22.35
CA HIS A 67 13.77 -3.19 21.28
C HIS A 67 13.94 -3.91 19.91
N GLY A 68 13.06 -4.84 19.59
CA GLY A 68 12.96 -5.46 18.31
C GLY A 68 12.03 -4.64 17.42
N THR A 69 12.59 -3.76 16.59
CA THR A 69 11.86 -3.05 15.51
C THR A 69 11.54 -4.04 14.39
N SER A 70 10.63 -4.97 14.64
CA SER A 70 10.09 -5.82 13.60
C SER A 70 8.96 -5.04 12.92
N THR A 71 9.24 -4.43 11.79
CA THR A 71 8.26 -3.71 10.97
C THR A 71 7.29 -4.69 10.34
N GLU A 72 5.99 -4.43 10.43
CA GLU A 72 5.01 -5.23 9.69
C GLU A 72 5.38 -5.25 8.21
N ALA A 73 5.38 -6.45 7.66
CA ALA A 73 5.59 -6.59 6.23
C ALA A 73 4.35 -6.03 5.50
N ILE A 74 4.58 -5.12 4.58
CA ILE A 74 3.56 -4.63 3.65
C ILE A 74 4.00 -4.90 2.22
N ASN A 75 3.04 -5.13 1.34
CA ASN A 75 3.28 -5.16 -0.09
C ASN A 75 2.52 -4.01 -0.74
N MET A 76 3.05 -3.51 -1.84
CA MET A 76 2.46 -2.44 -2.63
C MET A 76 2.48 -2.81 -4.10
N ILE A 77 1.35 -2.66 -4.75
CA ILE A 77 1.24 -2.60 -6.21
C ILE A 77 0.83 -1.17 -6.57
N TRP A 78 1.50 -0.56 -7.53
CA TRP A 78 1.24 0.81 -7.89
C TRP A 78 1.24 1.02 -9.39
N ALA A 79 0.44 1.98 -9.84
CA ALA A 79 0.47 2.50 -11.19
C ALA A 79 0.50 4.03 -11.13
N LYS A 80 1.42 4.63 -11.90
CA LYS A 80 1.56 6.07 -12.09
C LYS A 80 0.73 6.50 -13.29
N ASP A 81 0.09 7.65 -13.16
CA ASP A 81 -0.72 8.21 -14.23
C ASP A 81 -0.68 9.74 -14.17
N MET A 82 -1.23 10.39 -15.17
CA MET A 82 -1.34 11.83 -15.27
C MET A 82 -2.80 12.23 -15.51
N SER A 83 -3.27 13.23 -14.80
CA SER A 83 -4.59 13.83 -14.98
C SER A 83 -4.58 14.83 -16.15
N ASP A 84 -5.77 15.22 -16.61
CA ASP A 84 -5.93 16.14 -17.75
C ASP A 84 -5.28 17.51 -17.52
N ASP A 85 -5.14 17.91 -16.25
CA ASP A 85 -4.45 19.12 -15.83
C ASP A 85 -2.92 18.98 -15.73
N GLY A 86 -2.35 17.85 -16.17
CA GLY A 86 -0.91 17.54 -16.10
C GLY A 86 -0.40 17.09 -14.72
N SER A 87 -1.28 16.96 -13.72
CA SER A 87 -0.86 16.54 -12.38
C SER A 87 -0.58 15.05 -12.34
N VAL A 88 0.58 14.68 -11.78
CA VAL A 88 0.96 13.27 -11.56
C VAL A 88 0.25 12.69 -10.36
N PHE A 89 -0.22 11.47 -10.49
CA PHE A 89 -0.78 10.72 -9.37
C PHE A 89 -0.44 9.23 -9.44
N TYR A 90 -0.52 8.57 -8.28
CA TYR A 90 -0.36 7.15 -8.13
C TYR A 90 -1.66 6.49 -7.70
N ARG A 91 -2.06 5.44 -8.39
CA ARG A 91 -3.09 4.49 -7.95
C ARG A 91 -2.37 3.35 -7.26
N ILE A 92 -2.70 3.08 -6.02
CA ILE A 92 -1.94 2.17 -5.17
C ILE A 92 -2.88 1.16 -4.51
N ALA A 93 -2.44 -0.09 -4.46
CA ALA A 93 -2.99 -1.13 -3.61
C ALA A 93 -1.92 -1.53 -2.59
N LEU A 94 -2.26 -1.41 -1.31
CA LEU A 94 -1.44 -1.83 -0.18
C LEU A 94 -2.03 -3.09 0.44
N PHE A 95 -1.19 -4.08 0.69
CA PHE A 95 -1.56 -5.33 1.33
C PHE A 95 -0.97 -5.36 2.73
N PHE A 96 -1.85 -5.50 3.72
CA PHE A 96 -1.49 -5.59 5.14
C PHE A 96 -2.02 -6.89 5.71
N ARG A 97 -1.29 -7.48 6.64
CA ARG A 97 -1.78 -8.66 7.35
C ARG A 97 -3.08 -8.32 8.09
N ALA A 98 -4.09 -9.16 7.94
CA ALA A 98 -5.33 -9.10 8.71
C ALA A 98 -5.34 -10.17 9.81
N PRO A 99 -5.96 -9.93 10.97
CA PRO A 99 -6.19 -10.98 11.95
C PRO A 99 -7.16 -12.03 11.40
N LYS A 100 -7.02 -13.29 11.85
CA LYS A 100 -7.88 -14.39 11.39
C LYS A 100 -9.37 -14.16 11.66
N ASN A 101 -9.68 -13.44 12.74
CA ASN A 101 -11.05 -13.07 13.15
C ASN A 101 -11.46 -11.69 12.63
N ALA A 102 -10.84 -11.21 11.55
CA ALA A 102 -11.21 -9.93 10.98
C ALA A 102 -12.70 -9.93 10.57
N ASN A 103 -13.41 -8.92 11.02
CA ASN A 103 -14.82 -8.67 10.74
C ASN A 103 -15.00 -7.23 10.23
N GLU A 104 -16.22 -6.84 9.94
CA GLU A 104 -16.54 -5.51 9.42
C GLU A 104 -16.09 -4.39 10.38
N GLN A 105 -16.34 -4.53 11.68
CA GLN A 105 -15.95 -3.52 12.68
C GLN A 105 -14.43 -3.34 12.76
N LEU A 106 -13.66 -4.44 12.72
CA LEU A 106 -12.21 -4.39 12.67
C LEU A 106 -11.72 -3.76 11.36
N SER A 107 -12.42 -4.02 10.24
CA SER A 107 -12.13 -3.41 8.95
C SER A 107 -12.32 -1.88 8.97
N ILE A 108 -13.37 -1.39 9.61
CA ILE A 108 -13.63 0.05 9.79
C ILE A 108 -12.51 0.70 10.62
N LYS A 109 -12.14 0.10 11.74
CA LYS A 109 -11.03 0.58 12.59
C LYS A 109 -9.70 0.59 11.84
N ALA A 110 -9.42 -0.49 11.10
CA ALA A 110 -8.22 -0.60 10.26
C ALA A 110 -8.22 0.49 9.18
N LYS A 111 -9.35 0.76 8.51
CA LYS A 111 -9.47 1.82 7.51
C LYS A 111 -9.12 3.19 8.08
N ALA A 112 -9.66 3.56 9.24
CA ALA A 112 -9.37 4.83 9.89
C ALA A 112 -7.89 4.95 10.27
N PHE A 113 -7.31 3.89 10.84
CA PHE A 113 -5.90 3.82 11.21
C PHE A 113 -4.98 4.00 10.00
N PHE A 114 -5.16 3.21 8.94
CA PHE A 114 -4.33 3.28 7.74
C PHE A 114 -4.48 4.62 7.02
N LYS A 115 -5.71 5.14 6.89
CA LYS A 115 -5.95 6.46 6.32
C LYS A 115 -5.10 7.53 7.01
N ARG A 116 -5.13 7.59 8.36
CA ARG A 116 -4.33 8.55 9.12
C ARG A 116 -2.83 8.38 8.91
N LYS A 117 -2.33 7.13 8.90
CA LYS A 117 -0.90 6.85 8.69
C LYS A 117 -0.46 7.24 7.27
N ILE A 118 -1.27 6.97 6.26
CA ILE A 118 -1.01 7.33 4.86
C ILE A 118 -0.92 8.85 4.71
N VAL A 119 -1.90 9.59 5.25
CA VAL A 119 -1.91 11.06 5.21
C VAL A 119 -0.64 11.62 5.88
N LYS A 120 -0.36 11.19 7.11
CA LYS A 120 0.80 11.65 7.87
C LYS A 120 2.12 11.38 7.17
N THR A 121 2.29 10.16 6.61
CA THR A 121 3.54 9.81 5.92
C THR A 121 3.66 10.50 4.57
N TRP A 122 2.54 10.76 3.86
CA TRP A 122 2.58 11.51 2.61
C TRP A 122 2.93 12.97 2.85
N ALA A 123 2.33 13.61 3.87
CA ALA A 123 2.70 14.94 4.32
C ALA A 123 4.20 15.05 4.65
N TYR A 124 4.70 14.10 5.44
CA TYR A 124 6.11 14.06 5.82
C TYR A 124 7.08 14.01 4.64
N VAL A 125 6.84 13.14 3.64
CA VAL A 125 7.76 13.03 2.49
C VAL A 125 7.64 14.19 1.52
N LEU A 126 6.47 14.85 1.45
CA LEU A 126 6.25 16.08 0.69
C LEU A 126 6.76 17.33 1.42
N ARG A 127 7.11 17.22 2.69
CA ARG A 127 7.44 18.35 3.58
C ARG A 127 6.29 19.35 3.70
N LEU A 128 5.07 18.85 3.75
CA LEU A 128 3.83 19.61 3.94
C LEU A 128 3.24 19.27 5.31
N ASN A 129 2.40 20.15 5.86
CA ASN A 129 1.56 19.79 7.00
C ASN A 129 0.35 18.94 6.54
N GLU A 130 -0.33 18.27 7.50
CA GLU A 130 -1.47 17.40 7.19
C GLU A 130 -2.67 18.19 6.64
N GLU A 131 -2.83 19.44 7.05
CA GLU A 131 -3.88 20.32 6.58
C GLU A 131 -3.76 20.59 5.08
N HIS A 132 -2.56 20.88 4.58
CA HIS A 132 -2.31 21.01 3.14
C HIS A 132 -2.64 19.73 2.35
N ILE A 133 -2.39 18.55 2.93
CA ILE A 133 -2.76 17.28 2.28
C ILE A 133 -4.27 17.19 2.06
N HIS A 134 -5.06 17.61 3.05
CA HIS A 134 -6.52 17.63 2.95
C HIS A 134 -7.03 18.70 2.00
N THR A 135 -6.56 19.92 2.15
CA THR A 135 -6.98 21.08 1.34
C THR A 135 -6.69 20.88 -0.15
N LEU A 136 -5.53 20.29 -0.48
CA LEU A 136 -5.12 20.01 -1.86
C LEU A 136 -5.60 18.65 -2.38
N TYR A 137 -6.38 17.90 -1.60
CA TYR A 137 -6.85 16.55 -1.96
C TYR A 137 -5.74 15.62 -2.43
N LEU A 138 -4.56 15.70 -1.81
CA LEU A 138 -3.38 14.93 -2.22
C LEU A 138 -3.47 13.46 -1.86
N VAL A 139 -4.34 13.07 -0.92
CA VAL A 139 -4.63 11.68 -0.56
C VAL A 139 -6.12 11.40 -0.70
N GLN A 140 -6.46 10.51 -1.59
CA GLN A 140 -7.84 10.05 -1.81
C GLN A 140 -7.93 8.56 -1.49
N PRO A 141 -8.26 8.18 -0.24
CA PRO A 141 -8.50 6.79 0.12
C PRO A 141 -9.78 6.31 -0.54
N ALA A 142 -9.72 5.15 -1.19
CA ALA A 142 -10.89 4.58 -1.85
C ALA A 142 -11.60 3.57 -0.94
N THR A 143 -11.03 2.36 -0.85
CA THR A 143 -11.69 1.24 -0.16
C THR A 143 -10.70 0.42 0.64
N ILE A 144 -11.22 -0.33 1.62
CA ILE A 144 -10.52 -1.45 2.23
C ILE A 144 -11.33 -2.71 1.95
N THR A 145 -10.68 -3.75 1.46
CA THR A 145 -11.29 -5.06 1.20
C THR A 145 -10.60 -6.09 2.07
N PRO A 146 -11.32 -6.75 3.00
CA PRO A 146 -10.77 -7.86 3.76
C PRO A 146 -10.76 -9.13 2.88
N LEU A 147 -9.59 -9.76 2.76
CA LEU A 147 -9.43 -11.08 2.13
C LEU A 147 -9.06 -12.06 3.23
N ILE A 148 -10.05 -12.79 3.76
CA ILE A 148 -9.89 -13.71 4.90
C ILE A 148 -10.22 -15.12 4.44
N LEU A 149 -9.23 -16.01 4.45
CA LEU A 149 -9.41 -17.43 4.12
C LEU A 149 -10.42 -18.08 5.08
N GLY A 150 -11.31 -18.89 4.51
CA GLY A 150 -12.36 -19.58 5.28
C GLY A 150 -13.59 -18.72 5.61
N ASN A 151 -13.60 -17.44 5.27
CA ASN A 151 -14.81 -16.62 5.36
C ASN A 151 -15.76 -16.96 4.19
N ARG A 152 -17.07 -17.04 4.46
CA ARG A 152 -18.10 -17.30 3.42
C ARG A 152 -18.07 -16.29 2.26
N THR A 153 -17.69 -15.04 2.54
CA THR A 153 -17.59 -13.95 1.53
C THR A 153 -16.22 -13.88 0.86
N HIS A 154 -15.29 -14.79 1.16
CA HIS A 154 -13.91 -14.73 0.64
C HIS A 154 -13.86 -14.65 -0.89
N ASN A 155 -14.57 -15.53 -1.57
CA ASN A 155 -14.55 -15.58 -3.05
C ASN A 155 -15.17 -14.33 -3.68
N GLU A 156 -16.22 -13.76 -3.07
CA GLU A 156 -16.82 -12.51 -3.52
C GLU A 156 -15.85 -11.34 -3.33
N HIS A 157 -15.26 -11.21 -2.15
CA HIS A 157 -14.26 -10.20 -1.88
C HIS A 157 -13.03 -10.35 -2.78
N LEU A 158 -12.61 -11.57 -3.09
CA LEU A 158 -11.50 -11.84 -4.01
C LEU A 158 -11.83 -11.37 -5.42
N ARG A 159 -12.99 -11.73 -5.98
CA ARG A 159 -13.45 -11.28 -7.30
C ARG A 159 -13.54 -9.76 -7.35
N HIS A 160 -14.14 -9.14 -6.34
CA HIS A 160 -14.23 -7.69 -6.24
C HIS A 160 -12.84 -7.05 -6.18
N CYS A 161 -11.92 -7.61 -5.40
CA CYS A 161 -10.55 -7.12 -5.30
C CYS A 161 -9.82 -7.20 -6.65
N VAL A 162 -9.90 -8.33 -7.35
CA VAL A 162 -9.28 -8.52 -8.68
C VAL A 162 -9.87 -7.52 -9.68
N PHE A 163 -11.20 -7.35 -9.72
CA PHE A 163 -11.86 -6.37 -10.58
C PHE A 163 -11.35 -4.95 -10.32
N ILE A 164 -11.28 -4.56 -9.06
CA ILE A 164 -10.79 -3.24 -8.67
C ILE A 164 -9.32 -3.05 -9.04
N LEU A 165 -8.49 -4.07 -8.78
CA LEU A 165 -7.05 -4.01 -9.05
C LEU A 165 -6.76 -3.99 -10.55
N SER A 166 -7.63 -4.56 -11.40
CA SER A 166 -7.47 -4.51 -12.85
C SER A 166 -7.35 -3.07 -13.38
N ALA A 167 -7.95 -2.10 -12.67
CA ALA A 167 -7.79 -0.69 -13.00
C ALA A 167 -6.34 -0.17 -12.89
N LEU A 168 -5.46 -0.86 -12.14
CA LEU A 168 -4.03 -0.54 -12.08
C LEU A 168 -3.30 -0.94 -13.38
N ALA A 169 -3.82 -1.94 -14.11
CA ALA A 169 -3.24 -2.40 -15.37
C ALA A 169 -3.70 -1.58 -16.60
N ARG A 170 -4.47 -0.51 -16.41
CA ARG A 170 -4.84 0.40 -17.50
C ARG A 170 -3.62 1.14 -18.00
N LYS A 171 -3.59 1.39 -19.33
CA LYS A 171 -2.55 2.20 -19.95
C LYS A 171 -2.44 3.55 -19.23
N SER A 172 -1.24 3.89 -18.81
CA SER A 172 -0.95 5.19 -18.21
C SER A 172 -0.99 6.29 -19.27
N ARG A 173 -1.43 7.49 -18.89
CA ARG A 173 -1.30 8.71 -19.69
C ARG A 173 0.01 9.45 -19.42
N TYR A 174 0.81 8.95 -18.48
CA TYR A 174 2.12 9.51 -18.21
C TYR A 174 3.05 9.30 -19.41
N PRO A 175 3.72 10.35 -19.90
CA PRO A 175 4.52 10.30 -21.12
C PRO A 175 5.83 9.54 -20.91
N THR A 176 5.79 8.22 -21.01
CA THR A 176 6.97 7.35 -20.98
C THR A 176 6.65 6.04 -21.69
N GLU A 177 7.63 5.49 -22.36
CA GLU A 177 7.58 4.16 -22.94
C GLU A 177 8.09 3.09 -21.98
N ASN A 178 8.82 3.50 -20.92
CA ASN A 178 9.35 2.59 -19.93
C ASN A 178 8.26 2.18 -18.93
N LEU A 179 7.88 0.92 -18.98
CA LEU A 179 6.86 0.34 -18.12
C LEU A 179 7.19 0.44 -16.62
N GLU A 180 8.48 0.40 -16.26
CA GLU A 180 8.93 0.48 -14.87
C GLU A 180 8.76 1.86 -14.26
N ASP A 181 8.63 2.90 -15.09
CA ASP A 181 8.35 4.26 -14.65
C ASP A 181 6.88 4.47 -14.27
N VAL A 182 5.98 3.61 -14.77
CA VAL A 182 4.53 3.78 -14.59
C VAL A 182 3.85 2.65 -13.83
N PHE A 183 4.55 1.54 -13.60
CA PHE A 183 3.99 0.41 -12.87
C PHE A 183 5.06 -0.34 -12.08
N GLY A 184 4.71 -0.80 -10.88
CA GLY A 184 5.62 -1.62 -10.09
C GLY A 184 4.97 -2.34 -8.92
N VAL A 185 5.73 -3.29 -8.40
CA VAL A 185 5.41 -4.04 -7.18
C VAL A 185 6.55 -3.86 -6.19
N LYS A 186 6.24 -3.60 -4.94
CA LYS A 186 7.20 -3.46 -3.86
C LYS A 186 6.81 -4.29 -2.66
N TYR A 187 7.85 -4.82 -2.03
CA TYR A 187 7.74 -5.61 -0.81
C TYR A 187 8.58 -4.96 0.27
N SER A 188 8.00 -4.71 1.44
CA SER A 188 8.82 -4.35 2.59
C SER A 188 9.69 -5.56 2.98
N ARG A 189 10.92 -5.32 3.41
CA ARG A 189 11.85 -6.39 3.79
C ARG A 189 11.25 -7.21 4.93
N ASN A 190 11.37 -8.56 4.82
CA ASN A 190 11.10 -9.42 5.94
C ASN A 190 12.30 -9.31 6.92
N PRO A 191 12.12 -8.83 8.15
CA PRO A 191 13.21 -8.67 9.10
C PRO A 191 13.94 -10.01 9.41
N ASN A 192 13.29 -11.15 9.19
CA ASN A 192 13.84 -12.48 9.49
C ASN A 192 14.84 -13.02 8.44
N LYS A 193 15.07 -12.33 7.30
CA LYS A 193 16.04 -12.77 6.28
C LYS A 193 17.50 -12.34 6.53
N ARG A 194 17.83 -11.78 7.69
CA ARG A 194 19.21 -11.37 7.99
C ARG A 194 20.11 -12.50 8.56
N GLN A 195 19.60 -13.71 8.78
CA GLN A 195 20.37 -14.79 9.45
C GLN A 195 21.02 -15.82 8.52
N ASP A 196 20.77 -15.81 7.20
CA ASP A 196 21.31 -16.83 6.29
C ASP A 196 22.55 -16.40 5.50
N LYS A 197 23.32 -15.45 6.01
CA LYS A 197 24.65 -15.11 5.47
C LYS A 197 25.67 -15.12 6.60
N ARG A 198 26.04 -16.30 7.05
CA ARG A 198 27.32 -16.60 7.73
C ARG A 198 27.90 -17.88 7.16
#